data_95ec68391fc2ea430c52dd4f4c73997f
#
_entry.id   95ec68391fc2ea430c52dd4f4c73997f
#
_cell.length_a   1.000
_cell.length_b   1.000
_cell.length_c   1.000
_cell.angle_alpha   90.00
_cell.angle_beta   90.00
_cell.angle_gamma   90.00
#
_symmetry.space_group_name_H-M   'P 1'
#
loop_
_entity.id
_entity.type
_entity.pdbx_description
1 polymer ?
#
loop_
_entity_poly.entity_id
_entity_poly.type
_entity_poly.pdbx_seq_one_letter_code
_entity_poly.pdbx_strand_id
1 'polypeptide(L)'
;MVTIKDVAKKADVSIATVSNYLNRTKPVSKELGARIQNAVDELGYSLNLNAKILKTAQYMDIGVILPSLNDSYYVQLFQGIKTYFQNTNYFINLVFSNNIPELEVTIAQNLKRKQICGLILVSCQPENWKFYYDNFTSKKIPLVLIDRKIYGLETNFVSCNNRVLIRNMVDELLKRKMENIFLLSGPEKFYCELECMKGMRDAFENNGKQNVSDYFIQTNMGKEDAFRKTLQLLKRKKPDAIVTTSESLALGIIEGIRLIGYTTVDIPIFTLGEQHWNLHTHSFATNSLVRPAMNLGKTASKLLLEQLESPLTKESEKIILAGCSSDWEHEKRYLSVKKKPESEQKKLRVLMLDTPQVESISGLILNFEKRTGIKMEIGRASCRERVSSPV
;
A
#
# COMPACT_ATOMS: atom_id res chain seq x y z
N MET A 1 -40.85 -13.95 -4.93
CA MET A 1 -39.88 -13.15 -4.17
C MET A 1 -40.63 -12.48 -3.02
N VAL A 2 -40.19 -12.69 -1.79
CA VAL A 2 -40.85 -12.11 -0.60
C VAL A 2 -40.66 -10.61 -0.60
N THR A 3 -41.73 -9.86 -0.28
CA THR A 3 -41.75 -8.39 -0.32
C THR A 3 -41.94 -7.80 1.09
N ILE A 4 -41.68 -6.52 1.27
CA ILE A 4 -41.96 -5.82 2.53
C ILE A 4 -43.44 -5.87 2.90
N LYS A 5 -44.33 -6.01 1.91
CA LYS A 5 -45.79 -6.18 2.14
C LYS A 5 -46.11 -7.52 2.82
N ASP A 6 -45.38 -8.57 2.45
CA ASP A 6 -45.56 -9.90 3.03
C ASP A 6 -45.07 -9.91 4.49
N VAL A 7 -43.97 -9.24 4.79
CA VAL A 7 -43.47 -9.04 6.17
C VAL A 7 -44.49 -8.25 6.99
N ALA A 8 -45.03 -7.16 6.46
CA ALA A 8 -46.00 -6.33 7.13
C ALA A 8 -47.28 -7.11 7.46
N LYS A 9 -47.77 -7.90 6.50
CA LYS A 9 -48.94 -8.78 6.68
C LYS A 9 -48.66 -9.84 7.75
N LYS A 10 -47.51 -10.50 7.73
CA LYS A 10 -47.13 -11.54 8.69
C LYS A 10 -46.92 -11.00 10.11
N ALA A 11 -46.27 -9.84 10.24
CA ALA A 11 -46.08 -9.17 11.52
C ALA A 11 -47.30 -8.42 12.04
N ASP A 12 -48.38 -8.38 11.26
CA ASP A 12 -49.61 -7.61 11.57
C ASP A 12 -49.32 -6.14 11.94
N VAL A 13 -48.57 -5.46 11.06
CA VAL A 13 -48.24 -4.05 11.19
C VAL A 13 -48.29 -3.34 9.84
N SER A 14 -48.25 -2.00 9.85
CA SER A 14 -48.20 -1.25 8.59
C SER A 14 -46.83 -1.43 7.89
N ILE A 15 -46.84 -1.32 6.55
CA ILE A 15 -45.59 -1.28 5.75
C ILE A 15 -44.65 -0.18 6.25
N ALA A 16 -45.20 0.98 6.66
CA ALA A 16 -44.45 2.08 7.21
C ALA A 16 -43.74 1.70 8.52
N THR A 17 -44.40 0.91 9.38
CA THR A 17 -43.83 0.42 10.65
C THR A 17 -42.67 -0.55 10.39
N VAL A 18 -42.82 -1.49 9.45
CA VAL A 18 -41.76 -2.40 9.02
C VAL A 18 -40.58 -1.60 8.44
N SER A 19 -40.85 -0.63 7.57
CA SER A 19 -39.82 0.23 6.97
C SER A 19 -39.09 1.03 8.02
N ASN A 20 -39.78 1.61 9.01
CA ASN A 20 -39.17 2.36 10.12
C ASN A 20 -38.27 1.47 10.98
N TYR A 21 -38.68 0.24 11.28
CA TYR A 21 -37.91 -0.74 12.04
C TYR A 21 -36.64 -1.15 11.31
N LEU A 22 -36.76 -1.60 10.07
CA LEU A 22 -35.65 -2.10 9.26
C LEU A 22 -34.63 -1.01 8.92
N ASN A 23 -35.08 0.23 8.71
CA ASN A 23 -34.19 1.37 8.41
C ASN A 23 -33.78 2.17 9.64
N ARG A 24 -34.26 1.83 10.84
CA ARG A 24 -33.99 2.57 12.11
C ARG A 24 -34.32 4.07 12.02
N THR A 25 -35.29 4.46 11.22
CA THR A 25 -35.63 5.88 10.97
C THR A 25 -36.52 6.46 12.05
N LYS A 26 -37.33 5.64 12.73
CA LYS A 26 -38.15 6.02 13.86
C LYS A 26 -38.12 4.92 14.92
N PRO A 27 -38.20 5.26 16.21
CA PRO A 27 -38.24 4.27 17.27
C PRO A 27 -39.51 3.42 17.14
N VAL A 28 -39.37 2.10 17.25
CA VAL A 28 -40.46 1.10 17.27
C VAL A 28 -40.41 0.40 18.64
N SER A 29 -41.54 0.11 19.25
CA SER A 29 -41.59 -0.57 20.55
C SER A 29 -40.86 -1.92 20.47
N LYS A 30 -40.29 -2.38 21.59
CA LYS A 30 -39.57 -3.67 21.65
C LYS A 30 -40.43 -4.84 21.19
N GLU A 31 -41.69 -4.84 21.56
CA GLU A 31 -42.64 -5.89 21.22
C GLU A 31 -42.93 -5.94 19.69
N LEU A 32 -43.22 -4.78 19.09
CA LEU A 32 -43.43 -4.69 17.63
C LEU A 32 -42.14 -5.01 16.87
N GLY A 33 -40.99 -4.60 17.39
CA GLY A 33 -39.69 -4.93 16.80
C GLY A 33 -39.41 -6.44 16.77
N ALA A 34 -39.72 -7.15 17.86
CA ALA A 34 -39.60 -8.61 17.92
C ALA A 34 -40.55 -9.32 16.93
N ARG A 35 -41.79 -8.86 16.82
CA ARG A 35 -42.74 -9.41 15.83
C ARG A 35 -42.26 -9.22 14.39
N ILE A 36 -41.74 -8.05 14.06
CA ILE A 36 -41.20 -7.76 12.74
C ILE A 36 -39.97 -8.63 12.47
N GLN A 37 -39.03 -8.75 13.43
CA GLN A 37 -37.83 -9.57 13.27
C GLN A 37 -38.19 -11.05 13.02
N ASN A 38 -39.10 -11.62 13.81
CA ASN A 38 -39.57 -13.00 13.62
C ASN A 38 -40.16 -13.18 12.22
N ALA A 39 -40.99 -12.24 11.75
CA ALA A 39 -41.56 -12.30 10.41
C ALA A 39 -40.50 -12.20 9.30
N VAL A 40 -39.46 -11.39 9.49
CA VAL A 40 -38.32 -11.29 8.57
C VAL A 40 -37.57 -12.61 8.49
N ASP A 41 -37.25 -13.22 9.64
CA ASP A 41 -36.49 -14.46 9.74
C ASP A 41 -37.25 -15.66 9.15
N GLU A 42 -38.54 -15.79 9.47
CA GLU A 42 -39.36 -16.87 8.98
C GLU A 42 -39.66 -16.81 7.47
N LEU A 43 -39.74 -15.59 6.92
CA LEU A 43 -40.01 -15.40 5.49
C LEU A 43 -38.71 -15.37 4.67
N GLY A 44 -37.54 -15.36 5.33
CA GLY A 44 -36.25 -15.18 4.65
C GLY A 44 -36.15 -13.82 3.91
N TYR A 45 -36.85 -12.79 4.44
CA TYR A 45 -36.90 -11.50 3.80
C TYR A 45 -35.56 -10.77 3.95
N SER A 46 -34.94 -10.43 2.84
CA SER A 46 -33.78 -9.50 2.80
C SER A 46 -34.23 -8.16 2.22
N LEU A 47 -33.76 -7.07 2.83
CA LEU A 47 -33.98 -5.72 2.30
C LEU A 47 -33.49 -5.65 0.85
N ASN A 48 -34.41 -5.43 -0.06
CA ASN A 48 -34.07 -5.20 -1.45
C ASN A 48 -33.48 -3.77 -1.58
N LEU A 49 -32.16 -3.66 -1.49
CA LEU A 49 -31.41 -2.41 -1.63
C LEU A 49 -31.73 -1.71 -2.95
N ASN A 50 -31.94 -2.47 -4.04
CA ASN A 50 -32.33 -1.91 -5.33
C ASN A 50 -33.71 -1.24 -5.28
N ALA A 51 -34.65 -1.79 -4.54
CA ALA A 51 -35.96 -1.17 -4.35
C ALA A 51 -35.90 0.09 -3.48
N LYS A 52 -34.96 0.15 -2.50
CA LYS A 52 -34.67 1.35 -1.70
C LYS A 52 -34.02 2.42 -2.55
N ILE A 53 -33.03 2.06 -3.36
CA ILE A 53 -32.33 2.96 -4.32
C ILE A 53 -33.34 3.56 -5.30
N LEU A 54 -34.23 2.75 -5.88
CA LEU A 54 -35.32 3.21 -6.79
C LEU A 54 -36.27 4.20 -6.11
N LYS A 55 -36.53 4.05 -4.80
CA LYS A 55 -37.42 4.91 -4.05
C LYS A 55 -36.76 6.20 -3.54
N THR A 56 -35.46 6.17 -3.23
CA THR A 56 -34.71 7.29 -2.65
C THR A 56 -33.80 7.98 -3.66
N ALA A 57 -33.59 7.40 -4.84
CA ALA A 57 -32.59 7.80 -5.86
C ALA A 57 -31.16 7.96 -5.30
N GLN A 58 -30.87 7.38 -4.13
CA GLN A 58 -29.55 7.42 -3.49
C GLN A 58 -28.81 6.11 -3.73
N TYR A 59 -27.81 6.17 -4.61
CA TYR A 59 -26.82 5.12 -4.75
C TYR A 59 -25.86 5.21 -3.56
N MET A 60 -25.50 4.05 -3.00
CA MET A 60 -24.65 3.97 -1.83
C MET A 60 -23.33 3.24 -2.13
N ASP A 61 -23.12 2.88 -3.38
CA ASP A 61 -21.93 2.16 -3.82
C ASP A 61 -20.81 3.12 -4.19
N ILE A 62 -19.63 2.94 -3.57
CA ILE A 62 -18.41 3.66 -3.88
C ILE A 62 -17.49 2.73 -4.66
N GLY A 63 -17.01 3.19 -5.81
CA GLY A 63 -15.96 2.52 -6.56
C GLY A 63 -14.58 2.85 -5.98
N VAL A 64 -13.73 1.84 -5.85
CA VAL A 64 -12.31 2.00 -5.51
C VAL A 64 -11.49 1.22 -6.53
N ILE A 65 -10.67 1.92 -7.30
CA ILE A 65 -9.76 1.31 -8.28
C ILE A 65 -8.33 1.50 -7.80
N LEU A 66 -7.65 0.40 -7.51
CA LEU A 66 -6.24 0.36 -7.13
C LEU A 66 -5.43 -0.43 -8.16
N PRO A 67 -4.09 -0.24 -8.24
CA PRO A 67 -3.26 -1.05 -9.12
C PRO A 67 -3.25 -2.53 -8.77
N SER A 68 -3.01 -2.88 -7.51
CA SER A 68 -2.99 -4.27 -7.02
C SER A 68 -2.98 -4.30 -5.48
N LEU A 69 -3.02 -5.48 -4.88
CA LEU A 69 -2.72 -5.68 -3.43
C LEU A 69 -1.36 -6.37 -3.19
N ASN A 70 -0.52 -6.49 -4.20
CA ASN A 70 0.80 -7.12 -4.05
C ASN A 70 1.81 -6.21 -3.31
N ASP A 71 1.50 -4.92 -3.18
CA ASP A 71 2.29 -3.93 -2.44
C ASP A 71 1.55 -3.58 -1.15
N SER A 72 2.21 -3.66 -0.01
CA SER A 72 1.61 -3.40 1.31
C SER A 72 1.06 -1.98 1.40
N TYR A 73 1.62 -1.04 0.65
CA TYR A 73 1.12 0.32 0.54
C TYR A 73 -0.36 0.38 0.12
N TYR A 74 -0.74 -0.33 -0.94
CA TYR A 74 -2.15 -0.34 -1.39
C TYR A 74 -3.07 -1.08 -0.43
N VAL A 75 -2.55 -2.08 0.28
CA VAL A 75 -3.29 -2.77 1.36
C VAL A 75 -3.63 -1.79 2.48
N GLN A 76 -2.65 -1.01 2.97
CA GLN A 76 -2.85 -0.02 4.02
C GLN A 76 -3.74 1.14 3.56
N LEU A 77 -3.57 1.58 2.31
CA LEU A 77 -4.44 2.57 1.69
C LEU A 77 -5.91 2.13 1.72
N PHE A 78 -6.16 0.90 1.28
CA PHE A 78 -7.51 0.32 1.31
C PHE A 78 -8.04 0.14 2.74
N GLN A 79 -7.19 -0.25 3.70
CA GLN A 79 -7.58 -0.32 5.11
C GLN A 79 -8.05 1.05 5.63
N GLY A 80 -7.38 2.13 5.22
CA GLY A 80 -7.80 3.50 5.54
C GLY A 80 -9.18 3.83 4.98
N ILE A 81 -9.42 3.51 3.70
CA ILE A 81 -10.71 3.70 3.03
C ILE A 81 -11.80 2.87 3.76
N LYS A 82 -11.55 1.58 3.96
CA LYS A 82 -12.48 0.67 4.63
C LYS A 82 -12.85 1.16 6.03
N THR A 83 -11.85 1.53 6.82
CA THR A 83 -12.08 2.01 8.20
C THR A 83 -12.94 3.28 8.24
N TYR A 84 -12.78 4.16 7.26
CA TYR A 84 -13.57 5.39 7.18
C TYR A 84 -15.05 5.11 6.91
N PHE A 85 -15.36 4.18 6.01
CA PHE A 85 -16.73 3.86 5.61
C PHE A 85 -17.41 2.75 6.43
N GLN A 86 -16.68 2.06 7.34
CA GLN A 86 -17.22 0.88 8.06
C GLN A 86 -18.48 1.15 8.89
N ASN A 87 -18.68 2.38 9.38
CA ASN A 87 -19.85 2.78 10.17
C ASN A 87 -20.82 3.67 9.38
N THR A 88 -20.74 3.65 8.08
CA THR A 88 -21.62 4.37 7.16
C THR A 88 -22.51 3.39 6.41
N ASN A 89 -23.47 3.94 5.66
CA ASN A 89 -24.33 3.12 4.78
C ASN A 89 -23.71 2.92 3.38
N TYR A 90 -22.44 3.26 3.16
CA TYR A 90 -21.79 3.11 1.87
C TYR A 90 -21.14 1.73 1.72
N PHE A 91 -21.27 1.14 0.54
CA PHE A 91 -20.65 -0.12 0.15
C PHE A 91 -19.43 0.16 -0.75
N ILE A 92 -18.34 -0.53 -0.50
CA ILE A 92 -17.09 -0.36 -1.27
C ILE A 92 -16.98 -1.47 -2.30
N ASN A 93 -16.91 -1.09 -3.58
CA ASN A 93 -16.58 -1.96 -4.70
C ASN A 93 -15.10 -1.79 -5.04
N LEU A 94 -14.23 -2.63 -4.47
CA LEU A 94 -12.80 -2.65 -4.74
C LEU A 94 -12.50 -3.48 -5.99
N VAL A 95 -11.75 -2.89 -6.94
CA VAL A 95 -11.33 -3.54 -8.19
C VAL A 95 -9.88 -3.15 -8.53
N PHE A 96 -9.17 -4.02 -9.24
CA PHE A 96 -7.76 -3.82 -9.57
C PHE A 96 -7.53 -3.63 -11.06
N SER A 97 -6.79 -2.56 -11.41
CA SER A 97 -6.42 -2.26 -12.81
C SER A 97 -5.17 -3.00 -13.28
N ASN A 98 -4.37 -3.56 -12.37
CA ASN A 98 -3.07 -4.17 -12.63
C ASN A 98 -2.11 -3.27 -13.43
N ASN A 99 -2.27 -1.95 -13.33
CA ASN A 99 -1.58 -0.94 -14.14
C ASN A 99 -1.82 -1.12 -15.67
N ILE A 100 -2.93 -1.73 -16.07
CA ILE A 100 -3.32 -1.91 -17.48
C ILE A 100 -4.35 -0.84 -17.84
N PRO A 101 -4.02 0.11 -18.76
CA PRO A 101 -4.88 1.24 -19.10
C PRO A 101 -6.26 0.84 -19.60
N GLU A 102 -6.34 -0.14 -20.49
CA GLU A 102 -7.58 -0.63 -21.09
C GLU A 102 -8.49 -1.28 -20.05
N LEU A 103 -7.87 -2.01 -19.10
CA LEU A 103 -8.60 -2.62 -17.97
C LEU A 103 -9.15 -1.54 -17.03
N GLU A 104 -8.37 -0.49 -16.72
CA GLU A 104 -8.83 0.62 -15.87
C GLU A 104 -10.07 1.29 -16.46
N VAL A 105 -10.07 1.59 -17.77
CA VAL A 105 -11.24 2.16 -18.48
C VAL A 105 -12.44 1.22 -18.39
N THR A 106 -12.25 -0.05 -18.67
CA THR A 106 -13.31 -1.06 -18.61
C THR A 106 -13.93 -1.16 -17.21
N ILE A 107 -13.08 -1.17 -16.19
CA ILE A 107 -13.52 -1.19 -14.78
C ILE A 107 -14.31 0.08 -14.46
N ALA A 108 -13.78 1.25 -14.80
CA ALA A 108 -14.44 2.53 -14.53
C ALA A 108 -15.83 2.62 -15.21
N GLN A 109 -15.94 2.16 -16.46
CA GLN A 109 -17.22 2.07 -17.17
C GLN A 109 -18.20 1.10 -16.49
N ASN A 110 -17.73 -0.05 -16.04
CA ASN A 110 -18.57 -1.05 -15.37
C ASN A 110 -19.06 -0.53 -14.01
N LEU A 111 -18.22 0.13 -13.24
CA LEU A 111 -18.59 0.79 -11.99
C LEU A 111 -19.65 1.89 -12.25
N LYS A 112 -19.45 2.71 -13.29
CA LYS A 112 -20.45 3.70 -13.69
C LYS A 112 -21.80 3.05 -14.06
N ARG A 113 -21.81 1.94 -14.81
CA ARG A 113 -23.04 1.18 -15.15
C ARG A 113 -23.73 0.64 -13.90
N LYS A 114 -22.98 0.29 -12.86
CA LYS A 114 -23.52 -0.10 -11.55
C LYS A 114 -24.02 1.10 -10.74
N GLN A 115 -23.95 2.31 -11.29
CA GLN A 115 -24.47 3.54 -10.68
C GLN A 115 -23.79 3.85 -9.34
N ILE A 116 -22.46 3.73 -9.27
CA ILE A 116 -21.71 4.19 -8.09
C ILE A 116 -21.96 5.68 -7.83
N CYS A 117 -22.01 6.05 -6.55
CA CYS A 117 -22.19 7.45 -6.15
C CYS A 117 -20.88 8.25 -6.17
N GLY A 118 -19.72 7.58 -6.10
CA GLY A 118 -18.41 8.22 -6.12
C GLY A 118 -17.28 7.24 -6.44
N LEU A 119 -16.11 7.76 -6.81
CA LEU A 119 -14.95 6.98 -7.20
C LEU A 119 -13.68 7.47 -6.50
N ILE A 120 -12.94 6.54 -5.89
CA ILE A 120 -11.56 6.73 -5.43
C ILE A 120 -10.65 5.96 -6.40
N LEU A 121 -9.61 6.62 -6.91
CA LEU A 121 -8.81 6.06 -8.01
C LEU A 121 -7.32 6.34 -7.82
N VAL A 122 -6.51 5.29 -7.94
CA VAL A 122 -5.08 5.37 -8.23
C VAL A 122 -4.89 5.06 -9.72
N SER A 123 -4.89 6.09 -10.56
CA SER A 123 -4.92 5.92 -12.02
C SER A 123 -3.60 5.44 -12.61
N CYS A 124 -3.68 4.60 -13.64
CA CYS A 124 -2.54 4.28 -14.51
C CYS A 124 -2.54 5.06 -15.84
N GLN A 125 -3.47 6.03 -16.00
CA GLN A 125 -3.67 6.82 -17.22
C GLN A 125 -3.60 8.33 -16.96
N PRO A 126 -2.41 8.90 -16.76
CA PRO A 126 -2.25 10.28 -16.35
C PRO A 126 -2.73 11.32 -17.40
N GLU A 127 -2.90 10.91 -18.65
CA GLU A 127 -3.29 11.81 -19.75
C GLU A 127 -4.77 11.65 -20.17
N ASN A 128 -5.49 10.69 -19.61
CA ASN A 128 -6.85 10.36 -20.03
C ASN A 128 -7.93 11.20 -19.32
N TRP A 129 -7.68 12.51 -19.15
CA TRP A 129 -8.58 13.42 -18.46
C TRP A 129 -9.97 13.49 -19.08
N LYS A 130 -10.05 13.46 -20.43
CA LYS A 130 -11.32 13.57 -21.16
C LYS A 130 -12.28 12.45 -20.81
N PHE A 131 -11.77 11.20 -20.75
CA PHE A 131 -12.60 10.04 -20.35
C PHE A 131 -13.21 10.24 -18.96
N TYR A 132 -12.40 10.64 -17.97
CA TYR A 132 -12.86 10.80 -16.59
C TYR A 132 -13.77 12.03 -16.44
N TYR A 133 -13.49 13.11 -17.16
CA TYR A 133 -14.38 14.26 -17.22
C TYR A 133 -15.76 13.87 -17.78
N ASP A 134 -15.82 13.28 -18.97
CA ASP A 134 -17.07 12.93 -19.66
C ASP A 134 -17.91 11.89 -18.91
N ASN A 135 -17.25 11.00 -18.16
CA ASN A 135 -17.93 9.89 -17.52
C ASN A 135 -18.24 10.12 -16.05
N PHE A 136 -17.50 10.95 -15.35
CA PHE A 136 -17.66 11.17 -13.91
C PHE A 136 -17.90 12.64 -13.58
N THR A 137 -16.94 13.53 -13.78
CA THR A 137 -17.02 14.92 -13.35
C THR A 137 -18.20 15.67 -14.00
N SER A 138 -18.37 15.58 -15.32
CA SER A 138 -19.51 16.19 -16.04
C SER A 138 -20.87 15.59 -15.64
N LYS A 139 -20.87 14.39 -15.10
CA LYS A 139 -22.09 13.70 -14.60
C LYS A 139 -22.30 13.92 -13.11
N LYS A 140 -21.50 14.78 -12.47
CA LYS A 140 -21.56 15.07 -11.02
C LYS A 140 -21.32 13.81 -10.15
N ILE A 141 -20.56 12.85 -10.64
CA ILE A 141 -20.07 11.71 -9.86
C ILE A 141 -18.74 12.14 -9.25
N PRO A 142 -18.65 12.35 -7.94
CA PRO A 142 -17.42 12.75 -7.28
C PRO A 142 -16.28 11.77 -7.55
N LEU A 143 -15.09 12.31 -7.81
CA LEU A 143 -13.87 11.57 -8.08
C LEU A 143 -12.75 12.10 -7.19
N VAL A 144 -12.03 11.20 -6.50
CA VAL A 144 -10.83 11.54 -5.74
C VAL A 144 -9.66 10.72 -6.27
N LEU A 145 -8.58 11.40 -6.64
CA LEU A 145 -7.34 10.76 -7.08
C LEU A 145 -6.37 10.62 -5.90
N ILE A 146 -5.66 9.49 -5.84
CA ILE A 146 -4.60 9.27 -4.87
C ILE A 146 -3.28 9.01 -5.60
N ASP A 147 -2.21 9.69 -5.18
CA ASP A 147 -0.82 9.58 -5.64
C ASP A 147 -0.57 9.84 -7.13
N ARG A 148 -1.47 9.45 -7.99
CA ARG A 148 -1.32 9.56 -9.44
C ARG A 148 -2.35 10.53 -9.98
N LYS A 149 -1.87 11.65 -10.49
CA LYS A 149 -2.72 12.66 -11.13
C LYS A 149 -3.16 12.22 -12.51
N ILE A 150 -4.35 12.67 -12.89
CA ILE A 150 -4.78 12.76 -14.28
C ILE A 150 -4.62 14.22 -14.67
N TYR A 151 -3.63 14.52 -15.50
CA TYR A 151 -3.32 15.90 -15.89
C TYR A 151 -4.45 16.50 -16.73
N GLY A 152 -4.82 17.72 -16.44
CA GLY A 152 -5.96 18.40 -17.08
C GLY A 152 -7.34 18.07 -16.47
N LEU A 153 -7.41 17.18 -15.48
CA LEU A 153 -8.65 16.92 -14.74
C LEU A 153 -8.63 17.65 -13.39
N GLU A 154 -9.57 18.55 -13.21
CA GLU A 154 -9.79 19.22 -11.92
C GLU A 154 -10.66 18.34 -11.03
N THR A 155 -10.05 17.80 -10.00
CA THR A 155 -10.72 16.94 -9.01
C THR A 155 -9.89 16.87 -7.72
N ASN A 156 -10.47 16.38 -6.64
CA ASN A 156 -9.74 16.20 -5.40
C ASN A 156 -8.56 15.26 -5.59
N PHE A 157 -7.43 15.64 -5.00
CA PHE A 157 -6.18 14.91 -5.10
C PHE A 157 -5.48 14.81 -3.74
N VAL A 158 -5.14 13.59 -3.35
CA VAL A 158 -4.41 13.30 -2.10
C VAL A 158 -3.10 12.58 -2.44
N SER A 159 -2.00 13.00 -1.86
CA SER A 159 -0.71 12.34 -2.04
C SER A 159 0.21 12.52 -0.84
N CYS A 160 1.36 11.85 -0.84
CA CYS A 160 2.43 12.05 0.12
C CYS A 160 3.49 13.00 -0.45
N ASN A 161 4.24 13.66 0.44
CA ASN A 161 5.34 14.53 0.08
C ASN A 161 6.61 13.73 -0.29
N ASN A 162 6.51 12.93 -1.34
CA ASN A 162 7.58 12.04 -1.80
C ASN A 162 8.87 12.80 -2.14
N ARG A 163 8.77 14.02 -2.72
CA ARG A 163 9.93 14.85 -3.05
C ARG A 163 10.79 15.15 -1.83
N VAL A 164 10.16 15.56 -0.73
CA VAL A 164 10.87 15.89 0.51
C VAL A 164 11.43 14.64 1.16
N LEU A 165 10.68 13.52 1.17
CA LEU A 165 11.16 12.25 1.72
C LEU A 165 12.43 11.78 1.01
N ILE A 166 12.41 11.69 -0.32
CA ILE A 166 13.57 11.25 -1.11
C ILE A 166 14.72 12.23 -0.99
N ARG A 167 14.47 13.54 -1.06
CA ARG A 167 15.52 14.54 -0.90
C ARG A 167 16.24 14.40 0.44
N ASN A 168 15.50 14.36 1.54
CA ASN A 168 16.08 14.25 2.87
C ASN A 168 16.89 12.96 3.05
N MET A 169 16.41 11.84 2.49
CA MET A 169 17.12 10.58 2.50
C MET A 169 18.44 10.67 1.72
N VAL A 170 18.40 11.16 0.50
CA VAL A 170 19.60 11.26 -0.34
C VAL A 170 20.62 12.26 0.23
N ASP A 171 20.15 13.40 0.78
CA ASP A 171 21.04 14.36 1.49
C ASP A 171 21.78 13.68 2.63
N GLU A 172 21.11 12.84 3.40
CA GLU A 172 21.75 12.12 4.50
C GLU A 172 22.74 11.04 4.02
N LEU A 173 22.42 10.35 2.93
CA LEU A 173 23.37 9.39 2.32
C LEU A 173 24.63 10.09 1.80
N LEU A 174 24.47 11.24 1.17
CA LEU A 174 25.60 12.06 0.69
C LEU A 174 26.49 12.56 1.86
N LYS A 175 25.89 12.99 2.98
CA LYS A 175 26.65 13.33 4.22
C LYS A 175 27.46 12.15 4.74
N ARG A 176 27.00 10.91 4.51
CA ARG A 176 27.74 9.68 4.85
C ARG A 176 28.78 9.26 3.80
N LYS A 177 29.06 10.15 2.84
CA LYS A 177 30.03 9.91 1.75
C LYS A 177 29.66 8.76 0.82
N MET A 178 28.36 8.48 0.68
CA MET A 178 27.82 7.60 -0.35
C MET A 178 27.60 8.43 -1.61
N GLU A 179 28.42 8.27 -2.64
CA GLU A 179 28.39 9.13 -3.82
C GLU A 179 27.63 8.52 -4.99
N ASN A 180 27.63 7.18 -5.08
CA ASN A 180 27.01 6.42 -6.15
C ASN A 180 25.64 5.91 -5.72
N ILE A 181 24.69 6.84 -5.53
CA ILE A 181 23.32 6.55 -5.14
C ILE A 181 22.46 6.48 -6.40
N PHE A 182 21.76 5.37 -6.62
CA PHE A 182 20.86 5.19 -7.78
C PHE A 182 19.42 5.16 -7.33
N LEU A 183 18.52 5.77 -8.11
CA LEU A 183 17.08 5.68 -7.94
C LEU A 183 16.50 4.73 -8.97
N LEU A 184 15.93 3.62 -8.52
CA LEU A 184 15.06 2.77 -9.34
C LEU A 184 13.61 3.17 -9.06
N SER A 185 12.94 3.73 -10.05
CA SER A 185 11.58 4.28 -9.96
C SER A 185 10.66 3.68 -11.01
N GLY A 186 9.36 3.89 -10.85
CA GLY A 186 8.38 3.70 -11.90
C GLY A 186 8.49 4.77 -13.01
N PRO A 187 7.55 4.75 -13.97
CA PRO A 187 7.52 5.70 -15.07
C PRO A 187 7.33 7.15 -14.59
N GLU A 188 8.12 8.07 -15.14
CA GLU A 188 8.09 9.50 -14.83
C GLU A 188 6.73 10.16 -15.06
N LYS A 189 5.90 9.60 -15.94
CA LYS A 189 4.55 10.09 -16.21
C LYS A 189 3.64 10.09 -14.99
N PHE A 190 3.93 9.29 -13.96
CA PHE A 190 3.17 9.27 -12.71
C PHE A 190 3.68 10.35 -11.75
N TYR A 191 2.75 11.15 -11.23
CA TYR A 191 3.07 12.26 -10.32
C TYR A 191 3.95 11.84 -9.13
N CYS A 192 3.62 10.71 -8.48
CA CYS A 192 4.38 10.22 -7.33
C CYS A 192 5.83 9.86 -7.68
N GLU A 193 6.05 9.24 -8.85
CA GLU A 193 7.37 8.86 -9.35
C GLU A 193 8.20 10.09 -9.75
N LEU A 194 7.55 11.03 -10.48
CA LEU A 194 8.16 12.30 -10.85
C LEU A 194 8.62 13.10 -9.62
N GLU A 195 7.81 13.14 -8.57
CA GLU A 195 8.20 13.83 -7.32
C GLU A 195 9.38 13.14 -6.62
N CYS A 196 9.47 11.81 -6.67
CA CYS A 196 10.65 11.09 -6.18
C CYS A 196 11.91 11.47 -6.96
N MET A 197 11.82 11.48 -8.29
CA MET A 197 12.95 11.86 -9.15
C MET A 197 13.40 13.31 -8.90
N LYS A 198 12.44 14.24 -8.76
CA LYS A 198 12.75 15.63 -8.38
C LYS A 198 13.43 15.72 -7.03
N GLY A 199 12.97 14.95 -6.03
CA GLY A 199 13.57 14.94 -4.70
C GLY A 199 15.05 14.52 -4.74
N MET A 200 15.37 13.47 -5.48
CA MET A 200 16.76 13.05 -5.64
C MET A 200 17.60 14.07 -6.42
N ARG A 201 17.02 14.69 -7.47
CA ARG A 201 17.70 15.75 -8.23
C ARG A 201 18.01 16.94 -7.34
N ASP A 202 17.04 17.41 -6.55
CA ASP A 202 17.22 18.50 -5.60
C ASP A 202 18.38 18.21 -4.62
N ALA A 203 18.43 16.98 -4.08
CA ALA A 203 19.52 16.59 -3.16
C ALA A 203 20.89 16.62 -3.85
N PHE A 204 20.99 16.11 -5.06
CA PHE A 204 22.23 16.11 -5.82
C PHE A 204 22.71 17.53 -6.15
N GLU A 205 21.81 18.38 -6.66
CA GLU A 205 22.10 19.77 -7.00
C GLU A 205 22.53 20.57 -5.75
N ASN A 206 21.83 20.41 -4.62
CA ASN A 206 22.18 21.06 -3.36
C ASN A 206 23.56 20.65 -2.82
N ASN A 207 24.04 19.46 -3.18
CA ASN A 207 25.36 18.96 -2.82
C ASN A 207 26.39 19.10 -3.96
N GLY A 208 26.13 19.96 -4.96
CA GLY A 208 27.06 20.32 -6.02
C GLY A 208 27.30 19.24 -7.08
N LYS A 209 26.46 18.21 -7.15
CA LYS A 209 26.57 17.12 -8.11
C LYS A 209 25.90 17.50 -9.42
N GLN A 210 26.63 17.48 -10.52
CA GLN A 210 26.15 17.77 -11.87
C GLN A 210 25.98 16.47 -12.67
N ASN A 211 25.28 16.53 -13.80
CA ASN A 211 25.08 15.41 -14.73
C ASN A 211 24.48 14.16 -14.07
N VAL A 212 23.38 14.37 -13.40
CA VAL A 212 22.76 13.33 -12.53
C VAL A 212 21.88 12.33 -13.28
N SER A 213 21.69 12.46 -14.61
CA SER A 213 20.81 11.58 -15.41
C SER A 213 21.11 10.09 -15.26
N ASP A 214 22.38 9.72 -15.16
CA ASP A 214 22.83 8.33 -15.10
C ASP A 214 22.46 7.61 -13.80
N TYR A 215 22.04 8.36 -12.79
CA TYR A 215 21.64 7.81 -11.49
C TYR A 215 20.14 7.46 -11.41
N PHE A 216 19.37 7.76 -12.48
CA PHE A 216 17.95 7.44 -12.57
C PHE A 216 17.71 6.23 -13.47
N ILE A 217 17.08 5.21 -12.95
CA ILE A 217 16.76 3.98 -13.67
C ILE A 217 15.24 3.77 -13.62
N GLN A 218 14.59 3.96 -14.75
CA GLN A 218 13.15 3.72 -14.86
C GLN A 218 12.86 2.24 -15.06
N THR A 219 11.79 1.79 -14.41
CA THR A 219 11.24 0.43 -14.50
C THR A 219 9.77 0.50 -14.94
N ASN A 220 9.20 -0.64 -15.28
CA ASN A 220 7.77 -0.79 -15.51
C ASN A 220 6.95 -0.98 -14.21
N MET A 221 7.52 -0.72 -13.04
CA MET A 221 6.98 -0.96 -11.69
C MET A 221 6.88 -2.44 -11.28
N GLY A 222 7.33 -3.37 -12.11
CA GLY A 222 7.34 -4.81 -11.81
C GLY A 222 8.65 -5.26 -11.16
N LYS A 223 8.55 -6.28 -10.30
CA LYS A 223 9.67 -6.92 -9.61
C LYS A 223 10.71 -7.47 -10.58
N GLU A 224 10.25 -8.14 -11.66
CA GLU A 224 11.11 -8.76 -12.68
C GLU A 224 11.90 -7.72 -13.45
N ASP A 225 11.32 -6.55 -13.73
CA ASP A 225 12.03 -5.48 -14.43
C ASP A 225 13.07 -4.83 -13.52
N ALA A 226 12.73 -4.61 -12.25
CA ALA A 226 13.69 -4.12 -11.24
C ALA A 226 14.87 -5.08 -11.09
N PHE A 227 14.62 -6.39 -11.06
CA PHE A 227 15.67 -7.42 -11.05
C PHE A 227 16.61 -7.28 -12.26
N ARG A 228 16.05 -7.25 -13.50
CA ARG A 228 16.85 -7.12 -14.72
C ARG A 228 17.67 -5.83 -14.75
N LYS A 229 17.05 -4.70 -14.37
CA LYS A 229 17.71 -3.38 -14.32
C LYS A 229 18.83 -3.36 -13.29
N THR A 230 18.64 -4.02 -12.15
CA THR A 230 19.67 -4.16 -11.11
C THR A 230 20.88 -4.95 -11.65
N LEU A 231 20.66 -6.05 -12.35
CA LEU A 231 21.76 -6.80 -12.97
C LEU A 231 22.51 -5.97 -14.01
N GLN A 232 21.80 -5.16 -14.80
CA GLN A 232 22.43 -4.26 -15.79
C GLN A 232 23.25 -3.17 -15.09
N LEU A 233 22.76 -2.61 -14.00
CA LEU A 233 23.49 -1.63 -13.20
C LEU A 233 24.78 -2.23 -12.64
N LEU A 234 24.68 -3.39 -12.00
CA LEU A 234 25.83 -4.04 -11.32
C LEU A 234 26.94 -4.48 -12.29
N LYS A 235 26.64 -4.72 -13.57
CA LYS A 235 27.64 -4.97 -14.62
C LYS A 235 28.46 -3.71 -14.96
N ARG A 236 27.91 -2.52 -14.74
CA ARG A 236 28.53 -1.25 -15.09
C ARG A 236 29.24 -0.60 -13.91
N LYS A 237 28.57 -0.60 -12.77
CA LYS A 237 29.03 0.09 -11.57
C LYS A 237 28.42 -0.50 -10.31
N LYS A 238 29.23 -0.66 -9.27
CA LYS A 238 28.70 -0.99 -7.93
C LYS A 238 28.14 0.28 -7.29
N PRO A 239 26.85 0.32 -6.92
CA PRO A 239 26.27 1.45 -6.18
C PRO A 239 26.74 1.42 -4.72
N ASP A 240 26.83 2.61 -4.10
CA ASP A 240 26.99 2.76 -2.66
C ASP A 240 25.66 2.57 -1.93
N ALA A 241 24.55 2.94 -2.61
CA ALA A 241 23.18 2.71 -2.15
C ALA A 241 22.19 2.70 -3.33
N ILE A 242 21.08 2.04 -3.15
CA ILE A 242 19.94 2.06 -4.09
C ILE A 242 18.71 2.58 -3.34
N VAL A 243 18.08 3.61 -3.90
CA VAL A 243 16.80 4.13 -3.46
C VAL A 243 15.72 3.64 -4.42
N THR A 244 14.56 3.28 -3.93
CA THR A 244 13.46 2.81 -4.78
C THR A 244 12.09 3.26 -4.28
N THR A 245 11.12 3.30 -5.18
CA THR A 245 9.81 3.94 -4.95
C THR A 245 8.71 2.98 -4.52
N SER A 246 8.99 1.67 -4.47
CA SER A 246 8.03 0.68 -3.98
C SER A 246 8.70 -0.58 -3.44
N GLU A 247 7.97 -1.31 -2.61
CA GLU A 247 8.40 -2.60 -2.05
C GLU A 247 8.60 -3.66 -3.13
N SER A 248 7.73 -3.67 -4.15
CA SER A 248 7.84 -4.58 -5.29
C SER A 248 9.17 -4.41 -6.02
N LEU A 249 9.60 -3.16 -6.26
CA LEU A 249 10.90 -2.87 -6.85
C LEU A 249 12.04 -3.29 -5.92
N ALA A 250 11.92 -3.01 -4.61
CA ALA A 250 12.92 -3.40 -3.63
C ALA A 250 13.18 -4.91 -3.62
N LEU A 251 12.12 -5.73 -3.71
CA LEU A 251 12.25 -7.18 -3.81
C LEU A 251 13.04 -7.62 -5.05
N GLY A 252 12.79 -7.02 -6.21
CA GLY A 252 13.54 -7.29 -7.43
C GLY A 252 15.00 -6.88 -7.32
N ILE A 253 15.28 -5.74 -6.68
CA ILE A 253 16.65 -5.27 -6.41
C ILE A 253 17.37 -6.25 -5.49
N ILE A 254 16.74 -6.68 -4.39
CA ILE A 254 17.31 -7.65 -3.44
C ILE A 254 17.69 -8.95 -4.14
N GLU A 255 16.82 -9.48 -4.98
CA GLU A 255 17.13 -10.69 -5.76
C GLU A 255 18.29 -10.46 -6.73
N GLY A 256 18.33 -9.31 -7.40
CA GLY A 256 19.40 -8.97 -8.34
C GLY A 256 20.76 -8.86 -7.67
N ILE A 257 20.87 -8.16 -6.52
CA ILE A 257 22.15 -8.04 -5.81
C ILE A 257 22.60 -9.40 -5.25
N ARG A 258 21.65 -10.22 -4.75
CA ARG A 258 21.96 -11.56 -4.23
C ARG A 258 22.51 -12.51 -5.32
N LEU A 259 21.95 -12.47 -6.50
CA LEU A 259 22.41 -13.31 -7.62
C LEU A 259 23.87 -13.05 -7.97
N ILE A 260 24.34 -11.81 -7.85
CA ILE A 260 25.74 -11.41 -8.07
C ILE A 260 26.63 -11.67 -6.84
N GLY A 261 26.05 -12.13 -5.72
CA GLY A 261 26.77 -12.43 -4.50
C GLY A 261 26.89 -11.26 -3.50
N TYR A 262 26.19 -10.16 -3.74
CA TYR A 262 26.08 -9.07 -2.77
C TYR A 262 24.92 -9.29 -1.80
N THR A 263 25.03 -8.61 -0.65
CA THR A 263 23.95 -8.51 0.33
C THR A 263 23.49 -7.07 0.46
N THR A 264 22.40 -6.85 1.19
CA THR A 264 21.92 -5.51 1.52
C THR A 264 22.84 -4.77 2.50
N VAL A 265 23.81 -5.45 3.12
CA VAL A 265 24.91 -4.81 3.87
C VAL A 265 25.96 -4.21 2.92
N ASP A 266 26.23 -4.90 1.80
CA ASP A 266 27.17 -4.45 0.78
C ASP A 266 26.61 -3.31 -0.07
N ILE A 267 25.30 -3.35 -0.33
CA ILE A 267 24.53 -2.38 -1.10
C ILE A 267 23.20 -2.13 -0.36
N PRO A 268 23.16 -1.13 0.53
CA PRO A 268 21.94 -0.78 1.26
C PRO A 268 20.85 -0.29 0.34
N ILE A 269 19.63 -0.72 0.62
CA ILE A 269 18.43 -0.40 -0.15
C ILE A 269 17.48 0.44 0.71
N PHE A 270 17.02 1.55 0.16
CA PHE A 270 16.07 2.46 0.78
C PHE A 270 14.80 2.50 -0.07
N THR A 271 13.65 2.21 0.50
CA THR A 271 12.40 2.14 -0.26
C THR A 271 11.32 3.02 0.33
N LEU A 272 10.47 3.57 -0.54
CA LEU A 272 9.16 4.02 -0.12
C LEU A 272 8.29 2.81 0.18
N GLY A 273 7.78 2.70 1.39
CA GLY A 273 6.99 1.54 1.82
C GLY A 273 6.22 1.83 3.09
N GLU A 274 5.72 0.76 3.70
CA GLU A 274 5.04 0.79 4.97
C GLU A 274 5.99 0.50 6.14
N GLN A 275 5.59 0.92 7.32
CA GLN A 275 6.28 0.54 8.55
C GLN A 275 6.27 -0.98 8.68
N HIS A 276 7.41 -1.63 8.85
CA HIS A 276 7.55 -3.07 9.05
C HIS A 276 7.48 -3.99 7.81
N TRP A 277 7.42 -3.47 6.58
CA TRP A 277 7.48 -4.35 5.40
C TRP A 277 8.75 -5.22 5.36
N ASN A 278 9.86 -4.70 5.85
CA ASN A 278 11.15 -5.38 5.94
C ASN A 278 11.16 -6.60 6.88
N LEU A 279 10.21 -6.70 7.83
CA LEU A 279 10.06 -7.87 8.70
C LEU A 279 9.71 -9.15 7.91
N HIS A 280 9.07 -9.00 6.77
CA HIS A 280 8.69 -10.12 5.91
C HIS A 280 9.79 -10.54 4.93
N THR A 281 10.81 -9.72 4.73
CA THR A 281 11.88 -10.01 3.76
C THR A 281 13.10 -10.71 4.36
N HIS A 282 13.15 -10.94 5.67
CA HIS A 282 14.31 -11.44 6.41
C HIS A 282 15.64 -10.76 6.05
N SER A 283 15.56 -9.53 5.58
CA SER A 283 16.70 -8.78 5.05
C SER A 283 17.01 -7.62 5.97
N PHE A 284 18.03 -7.75 6.77
CA PHE A 284 18.40 -6.86 7.88
C PHE A 284 18.93 -5.48 7.49
N ALA A 285 18.79 -5.03 6.24
CA ALA A 285 19.37 -3.76 5.81
C ALA A 285 18.58 -3.06 4.71
N THR A 286 17.27 -3.13 4.78
CA THR A 286 16.40 -2.31 3.93
C THR A 286 15.69 -1.29 4.80
N ASN A 287 15.85 -0.02 4.48
CA ASN A 287 15.27 1.09 5.22
C ASN A 287 14.01 1.56 4.53
N SER A 288 12.95 1.78 5.31
CA SER A 288 11.68 2.26 4.80
C SER A 288 11.53 3.76 5.02
N LEU A 289 11.16 4.47 3.96
CA LEU A 289 10.57 5.78 4.04
C LEU A 289 9.06 5.60 4.09
N VAL A 290 8.49 5.81 5.26
CA VAL A 290 7.08 5.50 5.51
C VAL A 290 6.18 6.56 4.90
N ARG A 291 5.29 6.12 4.01
CA ARG A 291 4.17 6.92 3.52
C ARG A 291 2.96 6.67 4.41
N PRO A 292 2.17 7.68 4.77
CA PRO A 292 1.01 7.50 5.64
C PRO A 292 -0.20 6.93 4.87
N ALA A 293 -0.07 5.73 4.29
CA ALA A 293 -1.04 5.15 3.36
C ALA A 293 -2.45 5.04 3.95
N MET A 294 -2.55 4.58 5.21
CA MET A 294 -3.85 4.54 5.89
C MET A 294 -4.49 5.93 6.02
N ASN A 295 -3.70 6.96 6.33
CA ASN A 295 -4.21 8.33 6.44
C ASN A 295 -4.56 8.92 5.07
N LEU A 296 -3.81 8.57 4.01
CA LEU A 296 -4.16 8.92 2.62
C LEU A 296 -5.53 8.35 2.24
N GLY A 297 -5.77 7.06 2.55
CA GLY A 297 -7.07 6.42 2.34
C GLY A 297 -8.20 7.09 3.10
N LYS A 298 -8.00 7.40 4.39
CA LYS A 298 -8.99 8.13 5.20
C LYS A 298 -9.27 9.54 4.66
N THR A 299 -8.23 10.26 4.27
CA THR A 299 -8.35 11.62 3.73
C THR A 299 -9.10 11.63 2.40
N ALA A 300 -8.77 10.71 1.49
CA ALA A 300 -9.50 10.57 0.23
C ALA A 300 -10.98 10.23 0.44
N SER A 301 -11.28 9.35 1.39
CA SER A 301 -12.65 8.99 1.77
C SER A 301 -13.42 10.18 2.33
N LYS A 302 -12.77 10.97 3.19
CA LYS A 302 -13.35 12.20 3.74
C LYS A 302 -13.71 13.19 2.62
N LEU A 303 -12.78 13.47 1.72
CA LEU A 303 -13.02 14.38 0.59
C LEU A 303 -14.15 13.90 -0.33
N LEU A 304 -14.21 12.58 -0.57
CA LEU A 304 -15.29 12.00 -1.36
C LEU A 304 -16.64 12.19 -0.66
N LEU A 305 -16.72 11.90 0.64
CA LEU A 305 -17.97 12.04 1.41
C LEU A 305 -18.43 13.49 1.46
N GLU A 306 -17.52 14.43 1.69
CA GLU A 306 -17.84 15.86 1.69
C GLU A 306 -18.42 16.35 0.35
N GLN A 307 -17.91 15.82 -0.77
CA GLN A 307 -18.49 16.10 -2.09
C GLN A 307 -19.86 15.45 -2.31
N LEU A 308 -20.10 14.27 -1.73
CA LEU A 308 -21.40 13.59 -1.80
C LEU A 308 -22.47 14.32 -1.00
N GLU A 309 -22.12 14.89 0.16
CA GLU A 309 -23.03 15.59 1.06
C GLU A 309 -23.26 17.05 0.65
N SER A 310 -22.29 17.68 0.01
CA SER A 310 -22.33 19.09 -0.38
C SER A 310 -21.79 19.34 -1.80
N PRO A 311 -22.49 18.88 -2.84
CA PRO A 311 -21.94 18.82 -4.20
C PRO A 311 -21.75 20.18 -4.89
N LEU A 312 -22.24 21.27 -4.34
CA LEU A 312 -22.34 22.58 -5.04
C LEU A 312 -21.38 23.68 -4.56
N THR A 313 -20.57 23.47 -3.53
CA THR A 313 -19.87 24.57 -2.86
C THR A 313 -18.37 24.42 -2.68
N LYS A 314 -17.75 23.30 -3.02
CA LYS A 314 -16.32 23.12 -2.80
C LYS A 314 -15.52 23.05 -4.11
N GLU A 315 -14.53 23.93 -4.21
CA GLU A 315 -13.43 23.77 -5.16
C GLU A 315 -12.67 22.47 -4.90
N SER A 316 -11.99 21.94 -5.92
CA SER A 316 -11.17 20.74 -5.79
C SER A 316 -9.99 21.02 -4.87
N GLU A 317 -9.76 20.11 -3.90
CA GLU A 317 -8.67 20.23 -2.92
C GLU A 317 -7.48 19.37 -3.33
N LYS A 318 -6.27 19.91 -3.11
CA LYS A 318 -5.02 19.18 -3.21
C LYS A 318 -4.41 19.05 -1.81
N ILE A 319 -4.44 17.84 -1.25
CA ILE A 319 -3.87 17.56 0.09
C ILE A 319 -2.61 16.73 -0.07
N ILE A 320 -1.51 17.22 0.50
CA ILE A 320 -0.22 16.51 0.54
C ILE A 320 0.11 16.21 1.99
N LEU A 321 0.12 14.91 2.35
CA LEU A 321 0.46 14.47 3.69
C LEU A 321 1.97 14.31 3.84
N ALA A 322 2.48 14.59 5.04
CA ALA A 322 3.87 14.30 5.37
C ALA A 322 4.06 12.81 5.61
N GLY A 323 5.11 12.25 5.03
CA GLY A 323 5.64 10.95 5.40
C GLY A 323 6.78 11.12 6.41
N CYS A 324 7.28 10.01 6.96
CA CYS A 324 8.42 9.98 7.86
C CYS A 324 9.40 8.86 7.47
N SER A 325 10.64 8.97 7.91
CA SER A 325 11.56 7.84 7.88
C SER A 325 11.29 6.96 9.10
N SER A 326 11.09 5.66 8.91
CA SER A 326 11.04 4.72 10.01
C SER A 326 12.46 4.45 10.49
N ASP A 327 12.67 4.59 11.79
CA ASP A 327 13.81 4.05 12.54
C ASP A 327 15.24 4.40 12.08
N TRP A 328 15.41 5.60 11.52
CA TRP A 328 16.74 6.14 11.26
C TRP A 328 17.69 6.12 12.49
N GLU A 329 17.12 6.21 13.71
CA GLU A 329 17.91 6.12 14.95
C GLU A 329 18.31 4.68 15.32
N HIS A 330 17.52 3.68 14.97
CA HIS A 330 17.90 2.27 15.15
C HIS A 330 19.07 1.88 14.26
N GLU A 331 19.20 2.47 13.08
CA GLU A 331 20.30 2.21 12.16
C GLU A 331 21.65 2.79 12.57
N LYS A 332 21.69 3.86 13.35
CA LYS A 332 22.95 4.31 13.95
C LYS A 332 23.66 3.18 14.70
N ARG A 333 22.91 2.22 15.23
CA ARG A 333 23.48 1.02 15.88
C ARG A 333 24.04 -0.01 14.88
N TYR A 334 23.42 -0.20 13.70
CA TYR A 334 23.86 -1.20 12.72
C TYR A 334 25.03 -0.70 11.85
N LEU A 335 25.05 0.55 11.47
CA LEU A 335 26.17 1.13 10.70
C LEU A 335 27.39 1.44 11.58
N SER A 336 27.21 1.59 12.90
CA SER A 336 28.33 1.72 13.84
C SER A 336 29.04 0.39 14.14
N VAL A 337 28.52 -0.73 13.69
CA VAL A 337 29.16 -2.08 13.81
C VAL A 337 30.25 -2.30 12.75
N LYS A 338 30.58 -1.32 11.91
CA LYS A 338 31.77 -1.38 11.06
C LYS A 338 33.02 -1.29 11.92
N LYS A 339 33.70 -2.44 12.05
CA LYS A 339 35.05 -2.67 12.63
C LYS A 339 35.15 -2.53 14.15
N LYS A 340 34.83 -3.58 14.87
CA LYS A 340 35.58 -3.93 16.08
C LYS A 340 36.84 -4.73 15.68
N PRO A 341 37.94 -4.54 16.37
CA PRO A 341 39.19 -5.25 16.07
C PRO A 341 39.04 -6.75 16.34
N GLU A 342 39.80 -7.53 15.56
CA GLU A 342 39.92 -8.98 15.60
C GLU A 342 40.49 -9.53 16.93
N SER A 343 39.74 -9.47 18.01
CA SER A 343 40.16 -10.13 19.24
C SER A 343 39.03 -10.56 20.13
N GLU A 344 38.17 -11.37 19.59
CA GLU A 344 37.36 -12.35 20.34
C GLU A 344 36.54 -13.14 19.32
N GLN A 345 36.93 -14.39 19.07
CA GLN A 345 36.11 -15.34 18.26
C GLN A 345 34.78 -15.53 18.96
N LYS A 346 33.78 -14.78 18.55
CA LYS A 346 32.41 -15.00 19.01
C LYS A 346 31.89 -16.29 18.41
N LYS A 347 31.48 -17.21 19.26
CA LYS A 347 30.78 -18.43 18.86
C LYS A 347 29.27 -18.18 18.95
N LEU A 348 28.54 -18.43 17.87
CA LEU A 348 27.07 -18.41 17.85
C LEU A 348 26.58 -19.85 18.03
N ARG A 349 25.82 -20.13 19.10
CA ARG A 349 25.13 -21.41 19.29
C ARG A 349 23.70 -21.28 18.80
N VAL A 350 23.33 -22.09 17.80
CA VAL A 350 21.97 -22.17 17.27
C VAL A 350 21.41 -23.53 17.63
N LEU A 351 20.30 -23.55 18.38
CA LEU A 351 19.56 -24.78 18.68
C LEU A 351 18.54 -25.00 17.55
N MET A 352 18.64 -26.15 16.89
CA MET A 352 17.70 -26.51 15.83
C MET A 352 17.10 -27.89 16.10
N LEU A 353 15.82 -28.04 15.71
CA LEU A 353 15.17 -29.35 15.72
C LEU A 353 15.87 -30.26 14.70
N ASP A 354 16.09 -31.53 15.06
CA ASP A 354 16.70 -32.53 14.18
C ASP A 354 15.71 -32.89 13.04
N THR A 355 15.85 -32.19 11.91
CA THR A 355 15.03 -32.37 10.71
C THR A 355 15.94 -32.53 9.50
N PRO A 356 15.50 -33.16 8.40
CA PRO A 356 16.29 -33.29 7.17
C PRO A 356 16.79 -31.96 6.58
N GLN A 357 16.11 -30.84 6.90
CA GLN A 357 16.52 -29.53 6.46
C GLN A 357 17.80 -29.01 7.14
N VAL A 358 18.19 -29.56 8.29
CA VAL A 358 19.45 -29.21 8.99
C VAL A 358 20.68 -29.53 8.14
N GLU A 359 20.65 -30.59 7.36
CA GLU A 359 21.75 -30.95 6.44
C GLU A 359 21.90 -29.91 5.30
N SER A 360 20.80 -29.38 4.80
CA SER A 360 20.81 -28.34 3.75
C SER A 360 21.38 -27.01 4.22
N ILE A 361 21.34 -26.75 5.54
CA ILE A 361 21.85 -25.50 6.15
C ILE A 361 23.36 -25.54 6.34
N SER A 362 23.98 -26.70 6.34
CA SER A 362 25.43 -26.85 6.54
C SER A 362 26.27 -26.04 5.53
N GLY A 363 25.84 -25.98 4.29
CA GLY A 363 26.48 -25.15 3.25
C GLY A 363 26.35 -23.64 3.50
N LEU A 364 25.24 -23.22 4.09
CA LEU A 364 25.01 -21.81 4.45
C LEU A 364 25.84 -21.38 5.67
N ILE A 365 26.07 -22.29 6.60
CA ILE A 365 26.90 -22.04 7.80
C ILE A 365 28.36 -21.81 7.41
N LEU A 366 28.93 -22.63 6.55
CA LEU A 366 30.27 -22.47 6.02
C LEU A 366 30.46 -21.12 5.32
N ASN A 367 29.42 -20.68 4.60
CA ASN A 367 29.42 -19.38 3.94
C ASN A 367 29.31 -18.21 4.95
N PHE A 368 28.50 -18.38 5.99
CA PHE A 368 28.38 -17.42 7.09
C PHE A 368 29.69 -17.30 7.85
N GLU A 369 30.32 -18.39 8.25
CA GLU A 369 31.60 -18.40 8.97
C GLU A 369 32.72 -17.76 8.16
N LYS A 370 32.83 -18.07 6.86
CA LYS A 370 33.81 -17.48 5.96
C LYS A 370 33.62 -15.95 5.80
N ARG A 371 32.36 -15.48 5.84
CA ARG A 371 32.02 -14.06 5.63
C ARG A 371 32.13 -13.22 6.89
N THR A 372 31.80 -13.79 8.05
CA THR A 372 31.69 -13.05 9.33
C THR A 372 32.85 -13.29 10.28
N GLY A 373 33.64 -14.34 10.06
CA GLY A 373 34.63 -14.80 11.02
C GLY A 373 34.04 -15.37 12.31
N ILE A 374 32.71 -15.50 12.40
CA ILE A 374 32.00 -16.02 13.58
C ILE A 374 31.78 -17.51 13.40
N LYS A 375 32.32 -18.34 14.28
CA LYS A 375 32.04 -19.79 14.26
C LYS A 375 30.62 -20.09 14.74
N MET A 376 29.92 -20.96 14.03
CA MET A 376 28.57 -21.37 14.35
C MET A 376 28.55 -22.83 14.82
N GLU A 377 28.07 -23.06 16.04
CA GLU A 377 27.86 -24.41 16.61
C GLU A 377 26.35 -24.69 16.56
N ILE A 378 25.95 -25.80 15.90
CA ILE A 378 24.57 -26.25 15.88
C ILE A 378 24.37 -27.27 16.99
N GLY A 379 23.51 -26.94 17.97
CA GLY A 379 22.95 -27.89 18.91
C GLY A 379 21.72 -28.56 18.29
N ARG A 380 21.69 -29.88 18.24
CA ARG A 380 20.51 -30.66 17.81
C ARG A 380 19.65 -30.96 19.03
N ALA A 381 18.37 -30.53 19.01
CA ALA A 381 17.39 -30.85 20.04
C ALA A 381 16.44 -31.91 19.49
N SER A 382 16.36 -33.08 20.19
CA SER A 382 15.35 -34.07 19.87
C SER A 382 14.00 -33.70 20.48
N CYS A 383 12.90 -34.08 19.85
CA CYS A 383 11.54 -33.81 20.33
C CYS A 383 11.23 -34.42 21.72
N ARG A 384 12.12 -35.21 22.30
CA ARG A 384 11.94 -35.86 23.61
C ARG A 384 12.34 -34.99 24.81
N GLU A 385 13.09 -33.93 24.62
CA GLU A 385 13.59 -33.08 25.73
C GLU A 385 12.64 -31.94 26.17
N ARG A 386 11.42 -31.89 25.67
CA ARG A 386 10.42 -30.85 26.05
C ARG A 386 9.68 -31.12 27.36
N VAL A 387 9.97 -32.20 28.11
CA VAL A 387 9.14 -32.60 29.26
C VAL A 387 9.83 -32.41 30.61
N SER A 388 11.03 -31.87 30.65
CA SER A 388 11.71 -31.64 31.93
C SER A 388 12.41 -30.28 31.99
N SER A 389 11.65 -29.27 32.29
CA SER A 389 12.15 -28.08 33.02
C SER A 389 11.07 -27.64 33.98
N PRO A 390 11.28 -27.68 35.30
CA PRO A 390 10.37 -27.05 36.25
C PRO A 390 10.63 -25.55 36.30
N VAL A 391 9.53 -24.81 36.40
CA VAL A 391 9.29 -23.46 36.94
C VAL A 391 10.49 -22.50 37.04
#